data_2b87f8a3a29b416f6a0f8eaa497a9f21
#
_entry.id   2b87f8a3a29b416f6a0f8eaa497a9f21
#
_cell.length_a   1.000
_cell.length_b   1.000
_cell.length_c   1.000
_cell.angle_alpha   90.00
_cell.angle_beta   90.00
_cell.angle_gamma   90.00
#
_symmetry.space_group_name_H-M   'P 1'
#
loop_
_entity.id
_entity.type
_entity.pdbx_description
1 polymer ?
#
loop_
_entity_poly.entity_id
_entity_poly.type
_entity_poly.pdbx_seq_one_letter_code
_entity_poly.pdbx_strand_id
1 'polypeptide(L)'
;MAEINFYNIDCIEFMKTKPDGFYDLAIVDPPYGINFAKTHTGKGWTVRESKDWDKEIPPPEYWEQLFRISKNQIVWGGNYMTEFLPPSMGWIFWDKGQRDFSLADGELAWTSFNKALRVYEYSRAKLNNNRGGLHPTEKPIELYRWILQKYAKEGDKILDTHGGSMTIAHACDKEKFDLDICELDKEYFEAGLKRYNEYKQQLTMF
;
A
#
# COMPACT_ATOMS: atom_id res chain seq x y z
N MET A 1 16.69 -8.93 12.54
CA MET A 1 16.27 -7.65 11.87
C MET A 1 15.41 -8.07 10.70
N ALA A 2 14.39 -7.29 10.36
CA ALA A 2 13.60 -7.54 9.16
C ALA A 2 14.46 -7.38 7.90
N GLU A 3 14.26 -8.24 6.91
CA GLU A 3 14.85 -8.13 5.58
C GLU A 3 13.87 -7.37 4.68
N ILE A 4 14.25 -6.14 4.25
CA ILE A 4 13.42 -5.29 3.40
C ILE A 4 14.09 -5.16 2.04
N ASN A 5 13.48 -5.74 1.02
CA ASN A 5 13.99 -5.80 -0.34
C ASN A 5 13.15 -4.89 -1.26
N PHE A 6 13.83 -4.01 -1.99
CA PHE A 6 13.23 -3.05 -2.90
C PHE A 6 13.56 -3.42 -4.35
N TYR A 7 12.54 -3.45 -5.21
CA TYR A 7 12.67 -3.84 -6.61
C TYR A 7 12.05 -2.76 -7.52
N ASN A 8 12.87 -2.14 -8.37
CA ASN A 8 12.36 -1.26 -9.44
C ASN A 8 12.05 -2.12 -10.68
N ILE A 9 10.88 -2.71 -10.70
CA ILE A 9 10.46 -3.71 -11.70
C ILE A 9 8.94 -3.69 -11.86
N ASP A 10 8.46 -4.16 -13.02
CA ASP A 10 7.06 -4.51 -13.20
C ASP A 10 6.66 -5.63 -12.23
N CYS A 11 5.57 -5.40 -11.46
CA CYS A 11 5.16 -6.32 -10.41
C CYS A 11 4.68 -7.67 -10.97
N ILE A 12 4.11 -7.73 -12.18
CA ILE A 12 3.67 -8.98 -12.81
C ILE A 12 4.90 -9.82 -13.16
N GLU A 13 5.90 -9.20 -13.79
CA GLU A 13 7.14 -9.88 -14.09
C GLU A 13 7.86 -10.37 -12.83
N PHE A 14 7.88 -9.56 -11.78
CA PHE A 14 8.41 -9.98 -10.48
C PHE A 14 7.65 -11.17 -9.90
N MET A 15 6.31 -11.11 -9.90
CA MET A 15 5.47 -12.17 -9.34
C MET A 15 5.63 -13.50 -10.07
N LYS A 16 5.86 -13.49 -11.39
CA LYS A 16 6.14 -14.70 -12.21
C LYS A 16 7.40 -15.45 -11.74
N THR A 17 8.35 -14.77 -11.14
CA THR A 17 9.59 -15.40 -10.64
C THR A 17 9.40 -16.15 -9.33
N LYS A 18 8.28 -15.97 -8.64
CA LYS A 18 8.04 -16.57 -7.31
C LYS A 18 7.22 -17.85 -7.41
N PRO A 19 7.52 -18.84 -6.56
CA PRO A 19 6.68 -20.04 -6.47
C PRO A 19 5.31 -19.75 -5.86
N ASP A 20 4.40 -20.70 -6.01
CA ASP A 20 3.05 -20.62 -5.42
C ASP A 20 3.12 -20.51 -3.89
N GLY A 21 2.30 -19.63 -3.31
CA GLY A 21 2.21 -19.44 -1.86
C GLY A 21 3.48 -18.95 -1.18
N PHE A 22 4.38 -18.29 -1.92
CA PHE A 22 5.67 -17.82 -1.42
C PHE A 22 5.52 -16.76 -0.30
N TYR A 23 4.52 -15.91 -0.40
CA TYR A 23 4.21 -14.89 0.61
C TYR A 23 3.06 -15.34 1.50
N ASP A 24 3.15 -15.03 2.79
CA ASP A 24 2.09 -15.32 3.74
C ASP A 24 0.98 -14.26 3.66
N LEU A 25 1.35 -13.01 3.37
CA LEU A 25 0.43 -11.89 3.23
C LEU A 25 0.90 -10.90 2.17
N ALA A 26 0.04 -10.59 1.21
CA ALA A 26 0.20 -9.44 0.32
C ALA A 26 -0.65 -8.26 0.84
N ILE A 27 -0.05 -7.08 0.98
CA ILE A 27 -0.73 -5.83 1.34
C ILE A 27 -0.46 -4.85 0.20
N VAL A 28 -1.44 -4.64 -0.66
CA VAL A 28 -1.24 -3.95 -1.94
C VAL A 28 -2.18 -2.76 -2.11
N ASP A 29 -1.69 -1.71 -2.79
CA ASP A 29 -2.43 -0.48 -3.10
C ASP A 29 -2.33 -0.17 -4.60
N PRO A 30 -2.94 -1.01 -5.46
CA PRO A 30 -2.86 -0.85 -6.90
C PRO A 30 -3.65 0.36 -7.40
N PRO A 31 -3.42 0.84 -8.64
CA PRO A 31 -4.20 1.90 -9.26
C PRO A 31 -5.70 1.60 -9.25
N TYR A 32 -6.53 2.61 -8.98
CA TYR A 32 -7.99 2.46 -8.89
C TYR A 32 -8.72 2.72 -10.22
N GLY A 33 -8.02 3.22 -11.24
CA GLY A 33 -8.62 3.53 -12.54
C GLY A 33 -9.53 4.76 -12.53
N ILE A 34 -9.39 5.65 -11.53
CA ILE A 34 -10.27 6.82 -11.35
C ILE A 34 -9.65 8.14 -11.85
N ASN A 35 -8.49 8.09 -12.50
CA ASN A 35 -7.74 9.26 -12.98
C ASN A 35 -7.49 10.31 -11.88
N PHE A 36 -7.24 9.88 -10.66
CA PHE A 36 -7.08 10.76 -9.50
C PHE A 36 -6.02 11.85 -9.72
N ALA A 37 -4.92 11.52 -10.39
CA ALA A 37 -3.83 12.44 -10.70
C ALA A 37 -4.25 13.65 -11.57
N LYS A 38 -5.33 13.53 -12.37
CA LYS A 38 -5.84 14.58 -13.27
C LYS A 38 -6.91 15.47 -12.65
N THR A 39 -7.60 15.00 -11.63
CA THR A 39 -8.78 15.67 -11.08
C THR A 39 -8.49 16.65 -9.94
N HIS A 40 -7.28 16.66 -9.40
CA HIS A 40 -6.93 17.45 -8.23
C HIS A 40 -5.89 18.54 -8.53
N THR A 41 -6.30 19.55 -9.31
CA THR A 41 -5.52 20.77 -9.61
C THR A 41 -5.97 21.94 -8.73
N GLY A 42 -5.82 21.86 -7.41
CA GLY A 42 -6.17 22.93 -6.47
C GLY A 42 -4.95 23.70 -5.92
N LYS A 43 -5.16 24.96 -5.47
CA LYS A 43 -4.14 25.74 -4.75
C LYS A 43 -3.63 24.94 -3.54
N GLY A 44 -2.34 24.59 -3.53
CA GLY A 44 -1.69 23.81 -2.45
C GLY A 44 -1.23 22.39 -2.85
N TRP A 45 -1.54 21.97 -4.08
CA TRP A 45 -0.97 20.75 -4.64
C TRP A 45 0.18 21.14 -5.57
N THR A 46 1.38 20.65 -5.31
CA THR A 46 2.46 20.73 -6.28
C THR A 46 2.01 19.95 -7.51
N VAL A 47 1.80 20.65 -8.62
CA VAL A 47 1.54 20.06 -9.94
C VAL A 47 2.82 19.32 -10.33
N ARG A 48 2.94 18.06 -9.92
CA ARG A 48 3.81 17.13 -10.62
C ARG A 48 3.09 16.78 -11.92
N GLU A 49 3.84 16.67 -13.02
CA GLU A 49 3.28 16.24 -14.31
C GLU A 49 2.34 15.07 -14.07
N SER A 50 1.13 15.16 -14.63
CA SER A 50 0.08 14.15 -14.42
C SER A 50 0.58 12.84 -15.01
N LYS A 51 1.14 11.98 -14.15
CA LYS A 51 1.51 10.62 -14.55
C LYS A 51 0.25 9.81 -14.75
N ASP A 52 0.17 9.08 -15.83
CA ASP A 52 -1.00 8.29 -16.25
C ASP A 52 -1.14 6.96 -15.46
N TRP A 53 -0.52 6.83 -14.29
CA TRP A 53 -0.49 5.59 -13.52
C TRP A 53 -1.85 5.14 -12.96
N ASP A 54 -2.83 6.03 -12.82
CA ASP A 54 -4.17 5.72 -12.29
C ASP A 54 -5.27 5.72 -13.38
N LYS A 55 -4.91 5.37 -14.62
CA LYS A 55 -5.88 5.30 -15.73
C LYS A 55 -6.73 4.05 -15.69
N GLU A 56 -6.15 2.93 -15.32
CA GLU A 56 -6.76 1.59 -15.41
C GLU A 56 -6.42 0.80 -14.15
N ILE A 57 -7.34 -0.07 -13.76
CA ILE A 57 -7.07 -1.09 -12.73
C ILE A 57 -6.11 -2.15 -13.29
N PRO A 58 -5.39 -2.90 -12.45
CA PRO A 58 -4.51 -3.95 -12.93
C PRO A 58 -5.24 -4.99 -13.80
N PRO A 59 -4.57 -5.52 -14.85
CA PRO A 59 -5.14 -6.51 -15.75
C PRO A 59 -5.40 -7.85 -15.05
N PRO A 60 -6.22 -8.75 -15.65
CA PRO A 60 -6.54 -10.06 -15.06
C PRO A 60 -5.31 -10.87 -14.63
N GLU A 61 -4.23 -10.82 -15.41
CA GLU A 61 -2.98 -11.52 -15.12
C GLU A 61 -2.37 -11.11 -13.76
N TYR A 62 -2.50 -9.83 -13.38
CA TYR A 62 -2.02 -9.36 -12.08
C TYR A 62 -2.71 -10.10 -10.91
N TRP A 63 -4.04 -10.25 -11.01
CA TRP A 63 -4.84 -10.92 -9.98
C TRP A 63 -4.54 -12.41 -9.90
N GLU A 64 -4.37 -13.06 -11.04
CA GLU A 64 -3.96 -14.47 -11.11
C GLU A 64 -2.62 -14.67 -10.40
N GLN A 65 -1.63 -13.84 -10.69
CA GLN A 65 -0.33 -13.92 -10.06
C GLN A 65 -0.38 -13.57 -8.56
N LEU A 66 -1.09 -12.52 -8.17
CA LEU A 66 -1.22 -12.12 -6.77
C LEU A 66 -1.79 -13.24 -5.91
N PHE A 67 -2.90 -13.87 -6.36
CA PHE A 67 -3.52 -14.98 -5.64
C PHE A 67 -2.68 -16.27 -5.68
N ARG A 68 -1.93 -16.49 -6.74
CA ARG A 68 -1.04 -17.64 -6.85
C ARG A 68 0.10 -17.60 -5.83
N ILE A 69 0.76 -16.46 -5.69
CA ILE A 69 1.99 -16.35 -4.91
C ILE A 69 1.78 -15.97 -3.44
N SER A 70 0.57 -15.55 -3.05
CA SER A 70 0.29 -15.13 -1.67
C SER A 70 -0.87 -15.91 -1.06
N LYS A 71 -0.70 -16.33 0.21
CA LYS A 71 -1.70 -17.12 0.95
C LYS A 71 -2.89 -16.26 1.37
N ASN A 72 -2.64 -15.01 1.74
CA ASN A 72 -3.66 -14.04 2.14
C ASN A 72 -3.38 -12.69 1.48
N GLN A 73 -4.45 -11.90 1.28
CA GLN A 73 -4.35 -10.61 0.62
C GLN A 73 -5.14 -9.54 1.38
N ILE A 74 -4.62 -8.30 1.35
CA ILE A 74 -5.30 -7.06 1.72
C ILE A 74 -5.12 -6.11 0.55
N VAL A 75 -6.22 -5.70 -0.08
CA VAL A 75 -6.22 -4.92 -1.32
C VAL A 75 -6.93 -3.59 -1.07
N TRP A 76 -6.16 -2.50 -1.01
CA TRP A 76 -6.72 -1.16 -0.94
C TRP A 76 -7.47 -0.80 -2.21
N GLY A 77 -8.53 0.00 -2.08
CA GLY A 77 -9.39 0.31 -3.23
C GLY A 77 -10.19 -0.89 -3.74
N GLY A 78 -10.34 -1.96 -2.96
CA GLY A 78 -11.04 -3.18 -3.38
C GLY A 78 -12.47 -2.95 -3.89
N ASN A 79 -13.11 -1.84 -3.51
CA ASN A 79 -14.41 -1.42 -4.03
C ASN A 79 -14.40 -1.03 -5.52
N TYR A 80 -13.24 -0.73 -6.10
CA TYR A 80 -13.06 -0.48 -7.54
C TYR A 80 -12.73 -1.74 -8.33
N MET A 81 -12.43 -2.85 -7.65
CA MET A 81 -11.86 -4.08 -8.23
C MET A 81 -12.72 -5.32 -7.96
N THR A 82 -14.03 -5.11 -7.74
CA THR A 82 -14.98 -6.17 -7.38
C THR A 82 -15.15 -7.25 -8.45
N GLU A 83 -14.74 -6.99 -9.68
CA GLU A 83 -14.71 -7.98 -10.77
C GLU A 83 -13.69 -9.10 -10.51
N PHE A 84 -12.58 -8.76 -9.81
CA PHE A 84 -11.46 -9.69 -9.56
C PHE A 84 -11.43 -10.22 -8.14
N LEU A 85 -12.08 -9.52 -7.20
CA LEU A 85 -12.04 -9.87 -5.78
C LEU A 85 -13.29 -10.69 -5.40
N PRO A 86 -13.14 -11.91 -4.86
CA PRO A 86 -14.28 -12.71 -4.44
C PRO A 86 -15.04 -12.03 -3.29
N PRO A 87 -16.33 -12.38 -3.10
CA PRO A 87 -17.09 -11.89 -1.95
C PRO A 87 -16.38 -12.17 -0.63
N SER A 88 -16.25 -11.17 0.23
CA SER A 88 -15.63 -11.30 1.54
C SER A 88 -16.40 -10.51 2.58
N MET A 89 -16.52 -11.07 3.79
CA MET A 89 -16.97 -10.34 4.97
C MET A 89 -15.84 -9.49 5.59
N GLY A 90 -14.60 -9.77 5.20
CA GLY A 90 -13.39 -9.16 5.74
C GLY A 90 -13.04 -7.88 5.00
N TRP A 91 -13.41 -6.73 5.55
CA TRP A 91 -13.04 -5.43 5.04
C TRP A 91 -12.34 -4.61 6.12
N ILE A 92 -11.48 -3.69 5.68
CA ILE A 92 -10.91 -2.65 6.52
C ILE A 92 -11.43 -1.32 6.00
N PHE A 93 -12.00 -0.50 6.87
CA PHE A 93 -12.34 0.87 6.60
C PHE A 93 -11.37 1.80 7.34
N TRP A 94 -10.53 2.50 6.59
CA TRP A 94 -9.75 3.58 7.16
C TRP A 94 -10.57 4.86 7.18
N ASP A 95 -11.06 5.24 8.36
CA ASP A 95 -11.75 6.50 8.61
C ASP A 95 -10.74 7.64 8.74
N LYS A 96 -10.83 8.61 7.83
CA LYS A 96 -9.94 9.78 7.78
C LYS A 96 -10.36 10.90 8.73
N GLY A 97 -11.44 10.70 9.50
CA GLY A 97 -11.98 11.67 10.45
C GLY A 97 -12.42 12.97 9.80
N GLN A 98 -12.83 12.93 8.54
CA GLN A 98 -13.38 14.06 7.80
C GLN A 98 -14.79 13.73 7.34
N ARG A 99 -15.68 14.72 7.37
CA ARG A 99 -17.07 14.61 6.93
C ARG A 99 -17.45 15.87 6.17
N ASP A 100 -18.39 15.74 5.26
CA ASP A 100 -18.91 16.86 4.48
C ASP A 100 -17.84 17.60 3.64
N PHE A 101 -16.82 16.88 3.23
CA PHE A 101 -15.71 17.36 2.38
C PHE A 101 -15.88 16.83 0.96
N SER A 102 -15.31 17.51 -0.03
CA SER A 102 -15.29 17.02 -1.43
C SER A 102 -14.45 15.77 -1.64
N LEU A 103 -13.65 15.38 -0.65
CA LEU A 103 -12.83 14.16 -0.66
C LEU A 103 -13.50 13.06 0.17
N ALA A 104 -13.23 11.80 -0.18
CA ALA A 104 -13.79 10.65 0.51
C ALA A 104 -13.52 10.65 2.01
N ASP A 105 -14.52 10.33 2.80
CA ASP A 105 -14.46 10.23 4.27
C ASP A 105 -13.45 9.17 4.75
N GLY A 106 -13.20 8.17 3.92
CA GLY A 106 -12.27 7.09 4.21
C GLY A 106 -11.88 6.29 2.97
N GLU A 107 -11.13 5.22 3.18
CA GLU A 107 -10.76 4.25 2.16
C GLU A 107 -11.10 2.84 2.61
N LEU A 108 -11.45 1.98 1.65
CA LEU A 108 -11.77 0.59 1.88
C LEU A 108 -10.62 -0.30 1.41
N ALA A 109 -10.27 -1.30 2.23
CA ALA A 109 -9.47 -2.43 1.77
C ALA A 109 -10.27 -3.72 1.88
N TRP A 110 -10.32 -4.47 0.79
CA TRP A 110 -10.80 -5.84 0.77
C TRP A 110 -9.77 -6.75 1.43
N THR A 111 -10.21 -7.80 2.14
CA THR A 111 -9.31 -8.80 2.66
C THR A 111 -9.80 -10.22 2.35
N SER A 112 -8.87 -11.16 2.11
CA SER A 112 -9.17 -12.58 1.93
C SER A 112 -9.48 -13.29 3.27
N PHE A 113 -9.32 -12.62 4.40
CA PHE A 113 -9.51 -13.20 5.71
C PHE A 113 -10.99 -13.41 6.05
N ASN A 114 -11.31 -14.58 6.60
CA ASN A 114 -12.63 -14.85 7.17
C ASN A 114 -12.76 -14.16 8.55
N LYS A 115 -12.78 -12.85 8.56
CA LYS A 115 -12.89 -11.99 9.76
C LYS A 115 -13.92 -10.89 9.48
N ALA A 116 -14.61 -10.42 10.51
CA ALA A 116 -15.55 -9.31 10.37
C ALA A 116 -14.82 -8.01 9.96
N LEU A 117 -15.53 -7.11 9.28
CA LEU A 117 -15.08 -5.76 8.97
C LEU A 117 -14.47 -5.06 10.19
N ARG A 118 -13.40 -4.32 9.97
CA ARG A 118 -12.73 -3.50 10.99
C ARG A 118 -12.62 -2.05 10.53
N VAL A 119 -12.75 -1.14 11.48
CA VAL A 119 -12.52 0.29 11.29
C VAL A 119 -11.20 0.67 11.94
N TYR A 120 -10.41 1.47 11.24
CA TYR A 120 -9.22 2.13 11.76
C TYR A 120 -9.36 3.63 11.60
N GLU A 121 -9.33 4.36 12.71
CA GLU A 121 -9.46 5.81 12.73
C GLU A 121 -8.08 6.47 12.77
N TYR A 122 -7.79 7.26 11.74
CA TYR A 122 -6.58 8.08 11.72
C TYR A 122 -6.83 9.34 10.87
N SER A 123 -6.93 10.47 11.54
CA SER A 123 -7.36 11.70 10.87
C SER A 123 -6.33 12.22 9.86
N ARG A 124 -6.83 12.74 8.74
CA ARG A 124 -6.01 13.39 7.72
C ARG A 124 -5.20 14.57 8.27
N ALA A 125 -5.71 15.28 9.27
CA ALA A 125 -5.00 16.37 9.93
C ALA A 125 -3.72 15.88 10.62
N LYS A 126 -3.77 14.73 11.33
CA LYS A 126 -2.59 14.09 11.91
C LYS A 126 -1.59 13.68 10.84
N LEU A 127 -2.10 13.13 9.73
CA LEU A 127 -1.27 12.70 8.62
C LEU A 127 -0.50 13.88 8.01
N ASN A 128 -1.16 15.00 7.76
CA ASN A 128 -0.55 16.19 7.17
C ASN A 128 0.51 16.83 8.09
N ASN A 129 0.29 16.82 9.41
CA ASN A 129 1.26 17.36 10.37
C ASN A 129 2.54 16.52 10.47
N ASN A 130 2.47 15.21 10.14
CA ASN A 130 3.60 14.28 10.22
C ASN A 130 4.30 14.09 8.86
N ARG A 131 3.84 14.77 7.80
CA ARG A 131 4.32 14.55 6.43
C ARG A 131 5.42 15.49 5.99
N GLY A 132 6.47 14.88 5.43
CA GLY A 132 7.35 15.54 4.48
C GLY A 132 6.81 15.62 3.04
N GLY A 133 5.50 15.36 2.81
CA GLY A 133 4.77 15.65 1.57
C GLY A 133 5.17 14.87 0.30
N LEU A 134 5.52 13.58 0.39
CA LEU A 134 6.08 12.84 -0.75
C LEU A 134 5.04 12.26 -1.72
N HIS A 135 3.84 11.86 -1.27
CA HIS A 135 2.83 11.29 -2.15
C HIS A 135 1.41 11.69 -1.74
N PRO A 136 0.51 12.07 -2.69
CA PRO A 136 -0.84 12.56 -2.38
C PRO A 136 -1.75 11.50 -1.75
N THR A 137 -1.51 10.22 -2.01
CA THR A 137 -2.30 9.07 -1.51
C THR A 137 -1.57 8.27 -0.44
N GLU A 138 -0.52 8.82 0.16
CA GLU A 138 0.26 8.14 1.18
C GLU A 138 -0.59 7.71 2.38
N LYS A 139 -0.50 6.44 2.74
CA LYS A 139 -1.12 5.89 3.94
C LYS A 139 -0.21 6.05 5.17
N PRO A 140 -0.76 6.25 6.38
CA PRO A 140 0.07 6.41 7.59
C PRO A 140 0.81 5.12 7.96
N ILE A 141 2.02 5.25 8.48
CA ILE A 141 2.82 4.11 9.00
C ILE A 141 2.02 3.35 10.06
N GLU A 142 1.31 4.06 10.93
CA GLU A 142 0.49 3.50 12.01
C GLU A 142 -0.63 2.60 11.50
N LEU A 143 -1.21 2.90 10.33
CA LEU A 143 -2.21 2.06 9.68
C LEU A 143 -1.59 0.72 9.25
N TYR A 144 -0.44 0.74 8.58
CA TYR A 144 0.26 -0.48 8.19
C TYR A 144 0.73 -1.30 9.39
N ARG A 145 1.22 -0.65 10.45
CA ARG A 145 1.57 -1.33 11.70
C ARG A 145 0.38 -2.03 12.32
N TRP A 146 -0.77 -1.34 12.40
CA TRP A 146 -2.00 -1.93 12.90
C TRP A 146 -2.48 -3.12 12.04
N ILE A 147 -2.34 -3.04 10.71
CA ILE A 147 -2.65 -4.14 9.80
C ILE A 147 -1.74 -5.33 10.10
N LEU A 148 -0.44 -5.13 10.16
CA LEU A 148 0.53 -6.20 10.46
C LEU A 148 0.23 -6.87 11.79
N GLN A 149 0.01 -6.11 12.86
CA GLN A 149 -0.32 -6.63 14.19
C GLN A 149 -1.62 -7.44 14.24
N LYS A 150 -2.59 -7.16 13.36
CA LYS A 150 -3.90 -7.85 13.34
C LYS A 150 -3.97 -9.04 12.38
N TYR A 151 -3.23 -8.99 11.30
CA TYR A 151 -3.39 -9.91 10.18
C TYR A 151 -2.16 -10.75 9.88
N ALA A 152 -0.97 -10.31 10.24
CA ALA A 152 0.26 -11.06 10.11
C ALA A 152 0.61 -11.82 11.39
N LYS A 153 1.45 -12.84 11.28
CA LYS A 153 2.02 -13.63 12.37
C LYS A 153 3.53 -13.51 12.33
N GLU A 154 4.19 -13.72 13.46
CA GLU A 154 5.64 -13.73 13.53
C GLU A 154 6.23 -14.71 12.49
N GLY A 155 7.18 -14.23 11.71
CA GLY A 155 7.83 -14.98 10.63
C GLY A 155 7.11 -14.94 9.28
N ASP A 156 5.93 -14.30 9.19
CA ASP A 156 5.24 -14.12 7.91
C ASP A 156 6.07 -13.23 6.97
N LYS A 157 6.13 -13.63 5.70
CA LYS A 157 6.75 -12.87 4.62
C LYS A 157 5.71 -12.01 3.90
N ILE A 158 5.97 -10.71 3.81
CA ILE A 158 5.04 -9.71 3.27
C ILE A 158 5.41 -9.34 1.83
N LEU A 159 4.41 -9.07 1.00
CA LEU A 159 4.55 -8.51 -0.34
C LEU A 159 3.79 -7.21 -0.46
N ASP A 160 4.42 -6.21 -1.08
CA ASP A 160 3.75 -5.05 -1.66
C ASP A 160 4.14 -4.89 -3.14
N THR A 161 3.16 -4.86 -4.02
CA THR A 161 3.36 -4.79 -5.48
C THR A 161 3.37 -3.36 -6.03
N HIS A 162 3.00 -2.35 -5.22
CA HIS A 162 2.86 -0.95 -5.63
C HIS A 162 3.38 -0.03 -4.52
N GLY A 163 4.70 0.00 -4.36
CA GLY A 163 5.38 0.63 -3.23
C GLY A 163 5.08 2.13 -3.03
N GLY A 164 4.93 2.87 -4.11
CA GLY A 164 4.62 4.30 -4.08
C GLY A 164 5.54 5.09 -3.14
N SER A 165 5.00 5.54 -2.00
CA SER A 165 5.76 6.22 -0.95
C SER A 165 6.62 5.29 -0.08
N MET A 166 6.54 3.99 -0.27
CA MET A 166 7.20 2.92 0.50
C MET A 166 6.96 2.98 2.02
N THR A 167 5.83 3.53 2.43
CA THR A 167 5.47 3.68 3.86
C THR A 167 5.37 2.34 4.58
N ILE A 168 4.92 1.29 3.89
CA ILE A 168 4.83 -0.07 4.45
C ILE A 168 6.20 -0.61 4.88
N ALA A 169 7.30 -0.23 4.20
CA ALA A 169 8.64 -0.66 4.55
C ALA A 169 9.05 -0.22 5.96
N HIS A 170 8.66 1.01 6.37
CA HIS A 170 8.88 1.49 7.73
C HIS A 170 8.07 0.70 8.76
N ALA A 171 6.85 0.30 8.42
CA ALA A 171 5.99 -0.49 9.30
C ALA A 171 6.56 -1.91 9.46
N CYS A 172 6.95 -2.57 8.37
CA CYS A 172 7.54 -3.90 8.39
C CYS A 172 8.86 -3.93 9.18
N ASP A 173 9.73 -2.94 9.01
CA ASP A 173 10.98 -2.85 9.78
C ASP A 173 10.70 -2.71 11.29
N LYS A 174 9.74 -1.87 11.68
CA LYS A 174 9.35 -1.68 13.09
C LYS A 174 8.71 -2.93 13.70
N GLU A 175 7.85 -3.60 12.97
CA GLU A 175 7.13 -4.80 13.42
C GLU A 175 7.92 -6.11 13.16
N LYS A 176 9.12 -6.02 12.53
CA LYS A 176 10.07 -7.12 12.26
C LYS A 176 9.53 -8.16 11.28
N PHE A 177 8.84 -7.74 10.23
CA PHE A 177 8.41 -8.57 9.12
C PHE A 177 9.32 -8.40 7.91
N ASP A 178 9.69 -9.50 7.27
CA ASP A 178 10.37 -9.47 5.99
C ASP A 178 9.42 -8.97 4.90
N LEU A 179 9.92 -8.10 4.00
CA LEU A 179 9.14 -7.48 2.95
C LEU A 179 9.88 -7.49 1.62
N ASP A 180 9.20 -7.96 0.59
CA ASP A 180 9.55 -7.65 -0.81
C ASP A 180 8.58 -6.57 -1.32
N ILE A 181 9.10 -5.47 -1.88
CA ILE A 181 8.32 -4.33 -2.36
C ILE A 181 8.73 -3.95 -3.77
N CYS A 182 7.74 -3.88 -4.68
CA CYS A 182 7.94 -3.47 -6.08
C CYS A 182 7.44 -2.05 -6.32
N GLU A 183 8.14 -1.28 -7.14
CA GLU A 183 7.71 0.00 -7.67
C GLU A 183 8.21 0.15 -9.11
N LEU A 184 7.30 0.37 -10.04
CA LEU A 184 7.62 0.49 -11.46
C LEU A 184 8.21 1.86 -11.79
N ASP A 185 7.63 2.93 -11.23
CA ASP A 185 8.08 4.29 -11.48
C ASP A 185 9.41 4.55 -10.77
N LYS A 186 10.45 4.79 -11.57
CA LYS A 186 11.81 4.99 -11.06
C LYS A 186 11.93 6.18 -10.11
N GLU A 187 11.22 7.27 -10.36
CA GLU A 187 11.28 8.47 -9.50
C GLU A 187 10.64 8.21 -8.14
N TYR A 188 9.48 7.51 -8.11
CA TYR A 188 8.87 7.08 -6.86
C TYR A 188 9.74 6.05 -6.14
N PHE A 189 10.33 5.12 -6.87
CA PHE A 189 11.26 4.14 -6.33
C PHE A 189 12.46 4.81 -5.62
N GLU A 190 13.16 5.71 -6.31
CA GLU A 190 14.33 6.41 -5.76
C GLU A 190 13.96 7.30 -4.57
N ALA A 191 12.84 8.01 -4.65
CA ALA A 191 12.36 8.85 -3.56
C ALA A 191 11.97 8.04 -2.31
N GLY A 192 11.27 6.92 -2.50
CA GLY A 192 10.88 6.02 -1.42
C GLY A 192 12.07 5.34 -0.75
N LEU A 193 13.02 4.84 -1.56
CA LEU A 193 14.25 4.22 -1.06
C LEU A 193 15.11 5.23 -0.28
N LYS A 194 15.26 6.45 -0.78
CA LYS A 194 15.97 7.52 -0.06
C LYS A 194 15.35 7.78 1.30
N ARG A 195 14.03 7.93 1.37
CA ARG A 195 13.29 8.15 2.61
C ARG A 195 13.48 7.00 3.62
N TYR A 196 13.43 5.77 3.16
CA TYR A 196 13.68 4.62 4.02
C TYR A 196 15.10 4.60 4.57
N ASN A 197 16.10 4.90 3.73
CA ASN A 197 17.49 4.97 4.16
C ASN A 197 17.73 6.09 5.19
N GLU A 198 17.14 7.26 5.03
CA GLU A 198 17.18 8.36 5.99
C GLU A 198 16.58 7.94 7.35
N TYR A 199 15.45 7.23 7.32
CA TYR A 199 14.86 6.65 8.52
C TYR A 199 15.81 5.65 9.22
N LYS A 200 16.45 4.76 8.48
CA LYS A 200 17.42 3.79 9.06
C LYS A 200 18.63 4.49 9.70
N GLN A 201 19.14 5.54 9.07
CA GLN A 201 20.25 6.33 9.64
C GLN A 201 19.87 7.00 10.97
N GLN A 202 18.63 7.52 11.09
CA GLN A 202 18.16 8.11 12.34
C GLN A 202 18.12 7.09 13.49
N LEU A 203 17.76 5.83 13.20
CA LEU A 203 17.73 4.77 14.22
C LEU A 203 19.12 4.34 14.71
N THR A 204 20.15 4.51 13.90
CA THR A 204 21.53 4.12 14.27
C THR A 204 22.27 5.19 15.05
N MET A 205 21.72 6.40 15.18
CA MET A 205 22.33 7.50 15.93
C MET A 205 21.92 7.53 17.42
N PHE A 206 21.11 6.56 17.85
CA PHE A 206 20.67 6.37 19.24
C PHE A 206 20.94 4.95 19.70
#